data_c7c159c0e1f4473d82d7ef626497a5f8
#
_entry.id   c7c159c0e1f4473d82d7ef626497a5f8
#
_cell.length_a   1.000
_cell.length_b   1.000
_cell.length_c   1.000
_cell.angle_alpha   90.00
_cell.angle_beta   90.00
_cell.angle_gamma   90.00
#
_symmetry.space_group_name_H-M   'P 1'
#
loop_
_entity.id
_entity.type
_entity.pdbx_description
1 polymer ?
#
loop_
_entity_poly.entity_id
_entity_poly.type
_entity_poly.pdbx_seq_one_letter_code
_entity_poly.pdbx_strand_id
1 'polypeptide(L)'
;MDKKIAIYTMELWLANLPVTPGHVQHGTRPVVIVSNDVANNFSPIVTAVPLTSNRKAATLPTHVCLHGYGLAATSIAKCEQVMALDKSCLIRRLG
;
A
#
# COMPACT_ATOMS: atom_id res chain seq x y z
N MET A 1 6.05 -1.64 -25.79
CA MET A 1 7.01 -2.27 -24.87
C MET A 1 6.87 -1.67 -23.48
N ASP A 2 6.64 -2.50 -22.53
CA ASP A 2 6.37 -2.04 -21.19
C ASP A 2 7.64 -1.55 -20.53
N LYS A 3 7.58 -0.34 -19.99
CA LYS A 3 8.66 0.13 -19.14
C LYS A 3 8.67 -0.67 -17.86
N LYS A 4 9.82 -1.22 -17.53
CA LYS A 4 10.01 -1.84 -16.23
C LYS A 4 10.02 -0.76 -15.17
N ILE A 5 9.00 -0.73 -14.33
CA ILE A 5 8.89 0.24 -13.24
C ILE A 5 9.63 -0.34 -12.04
N ALA A 6 10.60 0.41 -11.53
CA ALA A 6 11.32 0.02 -10.32
C ALA A 6 10.45 0.29 -9.10
N ILE A 7 10.30 -0.73 -8.27
CA ILE A 7 9.54 -0.66 -7.02
C ILE A 7 10.49 -1.05 -5.89
N TYR A 8 10.55 -0.23 -4.85
CA TYR A 8 11.45 -0.47 -3.72
C TYR A 8 10.68 -0.60 -2.43
N THR A 9 11.24 -1.38 -1.51
CA THR A 9 10.65 -1.55 -0.18
C THR A 9 10.53 -0.19 0.53
N MET A 10 9.49 -0.04 1.31
CA MET A 10 9.13 1.17 2.06
C MET A 10 8.68 2.35 1.20
N GLU A 11 8.55 2.19 -0.11
CA GLU A 11 7.91 3.21 -0.93
C GLU A 11 6.40 3.24 -0.71
N LEU A 12 5.83 4.44 -0.85
CA LEU A 12 4.38 4.61 -0.87
C LEU A 12 3.90 4.68 -2.32
N TRP A 13 2.88 3.90 -2.62
CA TRP A 13 2.27 3.84 -3.94
C TRP A 13 0.78 4.03 -3.83
N LEU A 14 0.19 4.72 -4.80
CA LEU A 14 -1.25 4.71 -4.99
C LEU A 14 -1.60 3.39 -5.71
N ALA A 15 -2.54 2.65 -5.15
CA ALA A 15 -2.91 1.34 -5.68
C ALA A 15 -4.43 1.20 -5.75
N ASN A 16 -4.87 0.38 -6.69
CA ASN A 16 -6.27 -0.01 -6.80
C ASN A 16 -6.43 -1.37 -6.12
N LEU A 17 -7.01 -1.36 -4.92
CA LEU A 17 -7.17 -2.56 -4.11
C LEU A 17 -8.43 -3.33 -4.53
N PRO A 18 -8.37 -4.67 -4.60
CA PRO A 18 -9.53 -5.46 -4.94
C PRO A 18 -10.62 -5.36 -3.86
N VAL A 19 -11.86 -5.46 -4.27
CA VAL A 19 -12.99 -5.50 -3.34
C VAL A 19 -13.01 -6.86 -2.67
N THR A 20 -13.02 -6.84 -1.34
CA THR A 20 -13.11 -8.06 -0.52
C THR A 20 -14.22 -7.88 0.53
N PRO A 21 -14.83 -8.98 1.00
CA PRO A 21 -15.82 -8.88 2.06
C PRO A 21 -15.21 -8.40 3.38
N GLY A 22 -16.03 -7.80 4.24
CA GLY A 22 -15.65 -7.41 5.58
C GLY A 22 -14.96 -6.06 5.66
N HIS A 23 -14.05 -5.93 6.63
CA HIS A 23 -13.42 -4.65 6.98
C HIS A 23 -12.08 -4.41 6.31
N VAL A 24 -11.70 -5.21 5.32
CA VAL A 24 -10.45 -5.03 4.57
C VAL A 24 -10.58 -3.81 3.67
N GLN A 25 -9.55 -2.98 3.66
CA GLN A 25 -9.51 -1.80 2.81
C GLN A 25 -9.58 -2.19 1.32
N HIS A 26 -10.31 -1.41 0.53
CA HIS A 26 -10.47 -1.64 -0.90
C HIS A 26 -10.58 -0.30 -1.64
N GLY A 27 -10.61 -0.35 -2.95
CA GLY A 27 -10.66 0.84 -3.81
C GLY A 27 -9.29 1.46 -3.99
N THR A 28 -9.24 2.67 -4.53
CA THR A 28 -7.99 3.39 -4.78
C THR A 28 -7.49 3.99 -3.48
N ARG A 29 -6.33 3.51 -3.02
CA ARG A 29 -5.75 3.93 -1.73
C ARG A 29 -4.23 3.91 -1.78
N PRO A 30 -3.58 4.73 -0.94
CA PRO A 30 -2.14 4.59 -0.72
C PRO A 30 -1.82 3.27 -0.03
N VAL A 31 -0.68 2.70 -0.39
CA VAL A 31 -0.11 1.51 0.26
C VAL A 31 1.36 1.71 0.51
N VAL A 32 1.91 1.01 1.50
CA VAL A 32 3.34 0.94 1.75
C VAL A 32 3.84 -0.41 1.24
N ILE A 33 4.86 -0.39 0.40
CA ILE A 33 5.51 -1.63 -0.08
C ILE A 33 6.38 -2.17 1.04
N VAL A 34 6.14 -3.39 1.46
CA VAL A 34 6.91 -4.04 2.54
C VAL A 34 7.72 -5.25 2.07
N SER A 35 7.48 -5.74 0.85
CA SER A 35 8.30 -6.79 0.27
C SER A 35 9.69 -6.29 -0.08
N ASN A 36 10.67 -7.20 -0.10
CA ASN A 36 12.05 -6.82 -0.36
C ASN A 36 12.28 -6.47 -1.83
N ASP A 37 13.37 -5.75 -2.10
CA ASP A 37 13.65 -5.20 -3.43
C ASP A 37 13.87 -6.28 -4.47
N VAL A 38 14.42 -7.43 -4.12
CA VAL A 38 14.59 -8.54 -5.06
C VAL A 38 13.24 -9.05 -5.52
N ALA A 39 12.33 -9.32 -4.59
CA ALA A 39 10.97 -9.77 -4.92
C ALA A 39 10.24 -8.68 -5.72
N ASN A 40 10.39 -7.41 -5.34
CA ASN A 40 9.71 -6.30 -6.01
C ASN A 40 10.11 -6.17 -7.48
N ASN A 41 11.33 -6.56 -7.83
CA ASN A 41 11.82 -6.41 -9.19
C ASN A 41 11.65 -7.66 -10.07
N PHE A 42 11.51 -8.83 -9.47
CA PHE A 42 11.47 -10.10 -10.21
C PHE A 42 10.14 -10.85 -10.08
N SER A 43 9.34 -10.56 -9.08
CA SER A 43 8.02 -11.17 -8.93
C SER A 43 6.94 -10.29 -9.57
N PRO A 44 5.86 -10.88 -10.12
CA PRO A 44 4.70 -10.11 -10.55
C PRO A 44 3.87 -9.57 -9.38
N ILE A 45 4.19 -9.97 -8.15
CA ILE A 45 3.43 -9.66 -6.96
C ILE A 45 4.31 -8.91 -5.97
N VAL A 46 3.74 -7.90 -5.30
CA VAL A 46 4.36 -7.21 -4.18
C VAL A 46 3.53 -7.45 -2.92
N THR A 47 4.15 -7.30 -1.75
CA THR A 47 3.44 -7.31 -0.48
C THR A 47 3.33 -5.87 0.02
N ALA A 48 2.13 -5.48 0.39
CA ALA A 48 1.84 -4.10 0.74
C ALA A 48 0.90 -3.99 1.93
N VAL A 49 0.97 -2.85 2.60
CA VAL A 49 0.10 -2.51 3.72
C VAL A 49 -0.79 -1.34 3.29
N PRO A 50 -2.12 -1.48 3.35
CA PRO A 50 -3.01 -0.39 2.97
C PRO A 50 -3.04 0.71 4.03
N LEU A 51 -3.22 1.95 3.57
CA LEU A 51 -3.38 3.12 4.41
C LEU A 51 -4.82 3.63 4.32
N THR A 52 -5.28 4.24 5.41
CA THR A 52 -6.56 4.94 5.43
C THR A 52 -6.39 6.31 6.06
N SER A 53 -7.12 7.30 5.54
CA SER A 53 -7.22 8.61 6.18
C SER A 53 -8.35 8.67 7.22
N ASN A 54 -9.14 7.62 7.37
CA ASN A 54 -10.22 7.57 8.35
C ASN A 54 -9.65 7.35 9.75
N ARG A 55 -9.47 8.45 10.48
CA ARG A 55 -8.86 8.43 11.82
C ARG A 55 -9.87 8.15 12.93
N LYS A 56 -11.14 8.00 12.59
CA LYS A 56 -12.19 7.65 13.55
C LYS A 56 -12.28 6.16 13.79
N ALA A 57 -11.65 5.35 12.95
CA ALA A 57 -11.61 3.91 13.17
C ALA A 57 -10.85 3.60 14.46
N ALA A 58 -11.26 2.53 15.15
CA ALA A 58 -10.57 2.09 16.35
C ALA A 58 -9.09 1.86 16.06
N THR A 59 -8.23 2.41 16.92
CA THR A 59 -6.79 2.27 16.77
C THR A 59 -6.33 0.96 17.39
N LEU A 60 -5.61 0.16 16.61
CA LEU A 60 -5.00 -1.08 17.08
C LEU A 60 -3.49 -0.86 17.29
N PRO A 61 -2.84 -1.68 18.13
CA PRO A 61 -1.38 -1.60 18.29
C PRO A 61 -0.60 -1.80 17.01
N THR A 62 -1.19 -2.48 16.03
CA THR A 62 -0.59 -2.71 14.70
C THR A 62 -0.72 -1.52 13.76
N HIS A 63 -1.43 -0.47 14.14
CA HIS A 63 -1.59 0.72 13.30
C HIS A 63 -0.42 1.66 13.47
N VAL A 64 0.08 2.19 12.35
CA VAL A 64 1.17 3.18 12.31
C VAL A 64 0.67 4.43 11.61
N CYS A 65 0.81 5.58 12.29
CA CYS A 65 0.40 6.86 11.74
C CYS A 65 1.50 7.45 10.85
N LEU A 66 1.16 7.84 9.64
CA LEU A 66 2.08 8.41 8.67
C LEU A 66 1.55 9.75 8.17
N HIS A 67 2.47 10.70 7.93
CA HIS A 67 2.14 11.98 7.30
C HIS A 67 3.30 12.39 6.38
N GLY A 68 3.01 13.24 5.41
CA GLY A 68 3.99 13.58 4.38
C GLY A 68 4.10 12.47 3.32
N TYR A 69 5.27 12.30 2.74
CA TYR A 69 5.56 11.24 1.75
C TYR A 69 4.59 11.23 0.56
N GLY A 70 4.14 12.40 0.11
CA GLY A 70 3.19 12.49 -0.99
C GLY A 70 1.74 12.17 -0.63
N LEU A 71 1.44 11.96 0.66
CA LEU A 71 0.08 11.71 1.13
C LEU A 71 -0.72 13.02 1.18
N ALA A 72 -1.97 12.97 0.71
CA ALA A 72 -2.86 14.14 0.75
C ALA A 72 -3.31 14.47 2.17
N ALA A 73 -3.32 13.48 3.07
CA ALA A 73 -3.74 13.65 4.47
C ALA A 73 -2.94 12.69 5.35
N THR A 74 -2.88 13.01 6.65
CA THR A 74 -2.34 12.07 7.63
C THR A 74 -3.10 10.76 7.54
N SER A 75 -2.37 9.66 7.43
CA SER A 75 -2.95 8.35 7.16
C SER A 75 -2.46 7.33 8.18
N ILE A 76 -3.24 6.28 8.35
CA ILE A 76 -2.92 5.18 9.25
C ILE A 76 -2.62 3.95 8.41
N ALA A 77 -1.43 3.38 8.59
CA ALA A 77 -1.06 2.11 7.98
C ALA A 77 -1.63 0.97 8.83
N LYS A 78 -2.49 0.18 8.23
CA LYS A 78 -3.17 -0.95 8.90
C LYS A 78 -2.34 -2.21 8.71
N CYS A 79 -1.29 -2.37 9.52
CA CYS A 79 -0.32 -3.45 9.36
C CYS A 79 -0.93 -4.85 9.50
N GLU A 80 -2.05 -4.99 10.22
CA GLU A 80 -2.77 -6.27 10.29
C GLU A 80 -3.43 -6.66 8.96
N GLN A 81 -3.55 -5.71 8.02
CA GLN A 81 -4.17 -5.95 6.71
C GLN A 81 -3.13 -6.09 5.59
N VAL A 82 -1.92 -6.50 5.92
CA VAL A 82 -0.88 -6.76 4.93
C VAL A 82 -1.41 -7.72 3.86
N MET A 83 -1.16 -7.40 2.60
CA MET A 83 -1.73 -8.16 1.49
C MET A 83 -0.76 -8.30 0.34
N ALA A 84 -0.94 -9.36 -0.44
CA ALA A 84 -0.26 -9.55 -1.71
C ALA A 84 -1.04 -8.82 -2.80
N LEU A 85 -0.35 -8.01 -3.60
CA LEU A 85 -0.94 -7.27 -4.71
C LEU A 85 -0.21 -7.60 -5.99
N ASP A 86 -0.96 -7.81 -7.07
CA ASP A 86 -0.38 -7.83 -8.40
C ASP A 86 0.16 -6.43 -8.73
N LYS A 87 1.32 -6.36 -9.37
CA LYS A 87 1.93 -5.08 -9.74
C LYS A 87 1.02 -4.23 -10.62
N SER A 88 0.13 -4.85 -11.38
CA SER A 88 -0.84 -4.13 -12.20
C SER A 88 -1.81 -3.28 -11.37
N CYS A 89 -1.94 -3.55 -10.08
CA CYS A 89 -2.76 -2.75 -9.18
C CYS A 89 -2.09 -1.43 -8.78
N LEU A 90 -0.78 -1.29 -8.97
CA LEU A 90 -0.05 -0.08 -8.63
C LEU A 90 -0.27 0.98 -9.70
N ILE A 91 -0.68 2.18 -9.28
CA ILE A 91 -1.01 3.27 -10.19
C ILE A 91 0.18 4.21 -10.36
N ARG A 92 0.72 4.75 -9.26
CA ARG A 92 1.89 5.62 -9.28
C ARG A 92 2.53 5.70 -7.91
N ARG A 93 3.81 6.03 -7.90
CA ARG A 93 4.54 6.24 -6.65
C ARG A 93 4.17 7.58 -6.02
N LEU A 94 3.97 7.60 -4.72
CA LEU A 94 3.69 8.81 -3.94
C LEU A 94 4.92 9.31 -3.20
N GLY A 95 5.71 8.43 -2.69
CA GLY A 95 6.89 8.85 -1.94
C GLY A 95 7.79 7.73 -1.47
#